data_c9716da42b5b56ea69ee60f0ffb4073a
#
_entry.id   c9716da42b5b56ea69ee60f0ffb4073a
#
_cell.length_a   1.000
_cell.length_b   1.000
_cell.length_c   1.000
_cell.angle_alpha   90.00
_cell.angle_beta   90.00
_cell.angle_gamma   90.00
#
_symmetry.space_group_name_H-M   'P 1'
#
loop_
_entity.id
_entity.type
_entity.pdbx_description
1 polymer ?
#
loop_
_entity_poly.entity_id
_entity_poly.type
_entity_poly.pdbx_seq_one_letter_code
_entity_poly.pdbx_strand_id
1 'polypeptide(L)'
;MSALALPLPRLTILAAVLAGIACDAIISPAVSGEIPAIASRRLAEKKTFTDSEISDGFFKTAFGAEFQLAGRVDRIRKYDVPVRVFAEGLNRPDRKAQLARVVADIGQRIQHLDIAMADASADANVMVELVRDRDLFRTISTFYGNQRAREIRSSLDPQCLSGFRKNDKFEIEHSDVFLTVDNGDFVFLDCAYEELLQALGPINDTSSVPWTMFNDNVSMGFFDVYDQYILNVLYDPRIKVGMTVSEVKAVLPEVLADVRIWVKKVNGLPE
;
A
#
# COMPACT_ATOMS: atom_id res chain seq x y z
N MET A 1 106.09 -0.40 -5.15
CA MET A 1 105.20 -0.16 -3.96
C MET A 1 103.80 -0.53 -4.41
N SER A 2 103.38 -1.74 -4.10
CA SER A 2 102.11 -2.31 -4.50
C SER A 2 101.08 -2.17 -3.41
N ALA A 3 99.92 -1.59 -3.67
CA ALA A 3 98.81 -1.54 -2.72
C ALA A 3 97.82 -2.62 -3.10
N LEU A 4 97.63 -3.57 -2.21
CA LEU A 4 96.56 -4.60 -2.26
C LEU A 4 95.17 -3.97 -2.02
N ALA A 5 94.26 -4.22 -2.90
CA ALA A 5 92.84 -3.91 -2.69
C ALA A 5 92.13 -5.17 -2.24
N LEU A 6 91.43 -5.09 -1.07
CA LEU A 6 90.55 -6.13 -0.54
C LEU A 6 89.13 -6.00 -1.12
N PRO A 7 88.40 -7.10 -1.41
CA PRO A 7 87.05 -7.03 -1.90
C PRO A 7 86.05 -6.91 -0.74
N LEU A 8 85.07 -6.03 -0.88
CA LEU A 8 83.89 -5.87 0.00
C LEU A 8 82.85 -6.95 -0.27
N PRO A 9 82.15 -7.45 0.78
CA PRO A 9 81.12 -8.46 0.60
C PRO A 9 79.80 -7.85 0.06
N ARG A 10 79.24 -8.57 -0.89
CA ARG A 10 77.91 -8.25 -1.43
C ARG A 10 76.83 -8.59 -0.42
N LEU A 11 76.10 -7.56 0.04
CA LEU A 11 74.93 -7.70 0.87
C LEU A 11 73.74 -8.05 -0.02
N THR A 12 73.23 -9.28 0.08
CA THR A 12 72.02 -9.72 -0.58
C THR A 12 70.81 -9.25 0.22
N ILE A 13 70.05 -8.28 -0.27
CA ILE A 13 68.79 -7.83 0.33
C ILE A 13 67.71 -8.81 -0.09
N LEU A 14 67.23 -9.60 0.87
CA LEU A 14 66.07 -10.47 0.69
C LEU A 14 64.81 -9.62 0.82
N ALA A 15 64.14 -9.31 -0.31
CA ALA A 15 62.86 -8.61 -0.32
C ALA A 15 61.76 -9.60 0.09
N ALA A 16 61.25 -9.49 1.31
CA ALA A 16 60.05 -10.20 1.75
C ALA A 16 58.82 -9.54 1.14
N VAL A 17 58.19 -10.20 0.17
CA VAL A 17 56.90 -9.82 -0.38
C VAL A 17 55.79 -10.24 0.62
N LEU A 18 55.27 -9.30 1.41
CA LEU A 18 54.06 -9.46 2.21
C LEU A 18 52.87 -9.41 1.25
N ALA A 19 52.33 -10.56 0.87
CA ALA A 19 51.04 -10.67 0.21
C ALA A 19 49.94 -10.35 1.23
N GLY A 20 49.46 -9.12 1.23
CA GLY A 20 48.27 -8.71 1.94
C GLY A 20 47.04 -9.38 1.35
N ILE A 21 46.46 -10.36 2.03
CA ILE A 21 45.14 -10.90 1.70
C ILE A 21 44.15 -9.82 2.14
N ALA A 22 43.71 -9.00 1.17
CA ALA A 22 42.53 -8.15 1.31
C ALA A 22 41.30 -9.08 1.39
N CYS A 23 40.80 -9.28 2.61
CA CYS A 23 39.50 -9.92 2.83
C CYS A 23 38.44 -8.89 2.46
N ASP A 24 38.04 -8.85 1.17
CA ASP A 24 36.85 -8.15 0.75
C ASP A 24 35.66 -8.83 1.44
N ALA A 25 35.23 -8.25 2.55
CA ALA A 25 33.95 -8.57 3.14
C ALA A 25 32.88 -8.18 2.13
N ILE A 26 32.42 -9.16 1.34
CA ILE A 26 31.24 -9.05 0.52
C ILE A 26 30.09 -8.80 1.51
N ILE A 27 29.77 -7.52 1.72
CA ILE A 27 28.52 -7.12 2.37
C ILE A 27 27.43 -7.48 1.37
N SER A 28 26.96 -8.72 1.44
CA SER A 28 25.70 -9.07 0.78
C SER A 28 24.64 -8.14 1.33
N PRO A 29 23.90 -7.39 0.49
CA PRO A 29 22.75 -6.67 0.96
C PRO A 29 21.87 -7.71 1.65
N ALA A 30 21.55 -7.51 2.92
CA ALA A 30 20.56 -8.31 3.61
C ALA A 30 19.29 -8.26 2.76
N VAL A 31 19.00 -9.34 2.06
CA VAL A 31 17.66 -9.57 1.51
C VAL A 31 16.78 -9.58 2.75
N SER A 32 16.08 -8.48 3.00
CA SER A 32 15.08 -8.44 4.05
C SER A 32 14.04 -9.47 3.62
N GLY A 33 14.10 -10.65 4.25
CA GLY A 33 13.14 -11.72 4.00
C GLY A 33 11.73 -11.17 4.24
N GLU A 34 10.78 -11.65 3.44
CA GLU A 34 9.36 -11.33 3.66
C GLU A 34 8.99 -11.61 5.13
N ILE A 35 8.16 -10.75 5.72
CA ILE A 35 7.69 -10.91 7.10
C ILE A 35 6.99 -12.27 7.21
N PRO A 36 7.38 -13.17 8.15
CA PRO A 36 6.82 -14.52 8.23
C PRO A 36 5.29 -14.57 8.28
N ALA A 37 4.66 -13.61 8.94
CA ALA A 37 3.23 -13.48 9.00
C ALA A 37 2.61 -13.21 7.62
N ILE A 38 3.24 -12.40 6.77
CA ILE A 38 2.81 -12.12 5.40
C ILE A 38 3.02 -13.36 4.52
N ALA A 39 4.19 -13.97 4.59
CA ALA A 39 4.49 -15.20 3.83
C ALA A 39 3.46 -16.32 4.11
N SER A 40 3.10 -16.52 5.38
CA SER A 40 2.07 -17.48 5.77
C SER A 40 0.69 -17.17 5.16
N ARG A 41 0.29 -15.89 5.15
CA ARG A 41 -1.00 -15.46 4.57
C ARG A 41 -1.03 -15.61 3.05
N ARG A 42 0.06 -15.29 2.36
CA ARG A 42 0.18 -15.52 0.91
C ARG A 42 0.03 -16.98 0.53
N LEU A 43 0.53 -17.90 1.35
CA LEU A 43 0.37 -19.34 1.13
C LEU A 43 -1.07 -19.81 1.34
N ALA A 44 -1.79 -19.19 2.28
CA ALA A 44 -3.17 -19.52 2.61
C ALA A 44 -4.21 -18.75 1.76
N GLU A 45 -3.77 -17.76 0.99
CA GLU A 45 -4.64 -16.89 0.21
C GLU A 45 -5.50 -17.66 -0.79
N LYS A 46 -6.81 -17.43 -0.78
CA LYS A 46 -7.70 -17.87 -1.84
C LYS A 46 -7.44 -17.03 -3.09
N LYS A 47 -7.13 -17.68 -4.21
CA LYS A 47 -6.75 -17.02 -5.48
C LYS A 47 -7.77 -17.16 -6.60
N THR A 48 -8.83 -17.94 -6.37
CA THR A 48 -9.87 -18.18 -7.39
C THR A 48 -11.23 -17.78 -6.84
N PHE A 49 -11.92 -16.94 -7.57
CA PHE A 49 -13.22 -16.41 -7.20
C PHE A 49 -14.20 -16.51 -8.37
N THR A 50 -15.47 -16.76 -8.08
CA THR A 50 -16.56 -16.68 -9.06
C THR A 50 -16.93 -15.21 -9.34
N ASP A 51 -17.63 -14.96 -10.45
CA ASP A 51 -18.14 -13.63 -10.76
C ASP A 51 -19.12 -13.14 -9.69
N SER A 52 -19.88 -14.06 -9.11
CA SER A 52 -20.79 -13.74 -8.01
C SER A 52 -20.06 -13.27 -6.75
N GLU A 53 -18.97 -13.95 -6.37
CA GLU A 53 -18.16 -13.56 -5.20
C GLU A 53 -17.53 -12.18 -5.40
N ILE A 54 -16.97 -11.92 -6.59
CA ILE A 54 -16.36 -10.62 -6.91
C ILE A 54 -17.44 -9.53 -6.95
N SER A 55 -18.57 -9.77 -7.62
CA SER A 55 -19.67 -8.81 -7.71
C SER A 55 -20.25 -8.48 -6.34
N ASP A 56 -20.48 -9.48 -5.49
CA ASP A 56 -21.01 -9.29 -4.14
C ASP A 56 -20.09 -8.40 -3.30
N GLY A 57 -18.79 -8.70 -3.29
CA GLY A 57 -17.82 -7.89 -2.57
C GLY A 57 -17.72 -6.48 -3.13
N PHE A 58 -17.65 -6.32 -4.45
CA PHE A 58 -17.59 -5.03 -5.08
C PHE A 58 -18.80 -4.14 -4.70
N PHE A 59 -20.01 -4.67 -4.75
CA PHE A 59 -21.20 -3.90 -4.37
C PHE A 59 -21.25 -3.57 -2.88
N LYS A 60 -20.71 -4.42 -2.03
CA LYS A 60 -20.68 -4.20 -0.58
C LYS A 60 -19.62 -3.18 -0.17
N THR A 61 -18.49 -3.12 -0.86
CA THR A 61 -17.37 -2.23 -0.50
C THR A 61 -17.41 -0.88 -1.23
N ALA A 62 -17.76 -0.86 -2.52
CA ALA A 62 -17.79 0.36 -3.32
C ALA A 62 -19.07 1.20 -3.12
N PHE A 63 -20.16 0.59 -2.64
CA PHE A 63 -21.43 1.26 -2.32
C PHE A 63 -21.69 1.17 -0.82
N GLY A 64 -21.82 2.27 -0.14
CA GLY A 64 -21.92 2.36 1.29
C GLY A 64 -20.84 3.27 1.86
N ALA A 65 -20.81 3.44 3.13
CA ALA A 65 -19.73 4.02 3.91
C ALA A 65 -19.92 3.64 5.36
N GLU A 66 -18.87 3.21 6.00
CA GLU A 66 -18.84 2.86 7.41
C GLU A 66 -19.31 4.02 8.30
N PHE A 67 -18.79 5.20 8.03
CA PHE A 67 -19.26 6.43 8.63
C PHE A 67 -20.09 7.21 7.61
N GLN A 68 -21.41 7.23 7.76
CA GLN A 68 -22.34 7.98 6.87
C GLN A 68 -22.17 9.50 6.98
N LEU A 69 -20.93 9.99 6.88
CA LEU A 69 -20.57 11.41 7.05
C LEU A 69 -20.99 12.30 5.89
N ALA A 70 -21.09 11.73 4.72
CA ALA A 70 -21.25 12.47 3.47
C ALA A 70 -22.60 12.24 2.76
N GLY A 71 -23.61 11.73 3.47
CA GLY A 71 -24.94 11.47 2.89
C GLY A 71 -25.01 10.16 2.11
N ARG A 72 -25.92 10.09 1.11
CA ARG A 72 -26.17 8.85 0.35
C ARG A 72 -24.91 8.40 -0.40
N VAL A 73 -24.61 7.13 -0.26
CA VAL A 73 -23.44 6.46 -0.86
C VAL A 73 -23.89 5.38 -1.85
N ASP A 74 -24.89 5.72 -2.66
CA ASP A 74 -25.49 4.87 -3.69
C ASP A 74 -24.91 5.13 -5.10
N ARG A 75 -23.71 5.71 -5.15
CA ARG A 75 -23.00 6.09 -6.38
C ARG A 75 -21.53 5.67 -6.31
N ILE A 76 -20.96 5.33 -7.46
CA ILE A 76 -19.52 5.13 -7.61
C ILE A 76 -18.77 6.42 -7.27
N ARG A 77 -17.78 6.27 -6.40
CA ARG A 77 -16.82 7.31 -6.04
C ARG A 77 -15.43 6.79 -6.34
N LYS A 78 -14.65 7.53 -7.08
CA LYS A 78 -13.24 7.25 -7.36
C LYS A 78 -12.54 8.50 -7.83
N TYR A 79 -11.23 8.47 -7.91
CA TYR A 79 -10.47 9.50 -8.60
C TYR A 79 -10.66 9.37 -10.12
N ASP A 80 -10.88 10.51 -10.79
CA ASP A 80 -10.90 10.64 -12.25
C ASP A 80 -9.68 11.43 -12.77
N VAL A 81 -8.70 11.63 -11.89
CA VAL A 81 -7.43 12.30 -12.12
C VAL A 81 -6.29 11.45 -11.56
N PRO A 82 -5.02 11.70 -11.97
CA PRO A 82 -3.87 11.03 -11.37
C PRO A 82 -3.84 11.18 -9.85
N VAL A 83 -3.59 10.06 -9.16
CA VAL A 83 -3.47 10.00 -7.70
C VAL A 83 -2.02 10.26 -7.29
N ARG A 84 -1.82 11.24 -6.44
CA ARG A 84 -0.50 11.63 -5.95
C ARG A 84 -0.48 11.58 -4.43
N VAL A 85 0.36 10.72 -3.90
CA VAL A 85 0.43 10.39 -2.47
C VAL A 85 1.61 11.11 -1.84
N PHE A 86 1.38 11.90 -0.81
CA PHE A 86 2.45 12.52 -0.04
C PHE A 86 2.41 12.05 1.41
N ALA A 87 3.57 11.66 1.95
CA ALA A 87 3.70 11.21 3.34
C ALA A 87 4.28 12.32 4.21
N GLU A 88 3.51 12.75 5.21
CA GLU A 88 3.93 13.68 6.24
C GLU A 88 4.28 12.97 7.55
N GLY A 89 5.03 13.66 8.40
CA GLY A 89 5.48 13.13 9.68
C GLY A 89 6.96 12.71 9.69
N LEU A 90 7.61 13.01 10.82
CA LEU A 90 9.03 12.69 11.09
C LEU A 90 9.16 11.65 12.20
N ASN A 91 8.17 10.79 12.36
CA ASN A 91 8.11 9.81 13.43
C ASN A 91 9.09 8.64 13.18
N ARG A 92 9.45 7.96 14.23
CA ARG A 92 10.29 6.76 14.16
C ARG A 92 9.50 5.54 14.62
N PRO A 93 9.67 4.38 13.95
CA PRO A 93 10.53 4.18 12.77
C PRO A 93 10.07 5.00 11.54
N ASP A 94 11.00 5.35 10.65
CA ASP A 94 10.64 5.99 9.38
C ASP A 94 10.05 4.97 8.42
N ARG A 95 8.80 5.19 8.01
CA ARG A 95 7.99 4.30 7.17
C ARG A 95 7.85 4.76 5.72
N LYS A 96 8.40 5.91 5.37
CA LYS A 96 8.21 6.50 4.02
C LYS A 96 8.65 5.59 2.89
N ALA A 97 9.78 4.91 3.06
CA ALA A 97 10.25 3.96 2.05
C ALA A 97 9.37 2.71 1.93
N GLN A 98 8.75 2.25 3.03
CA GLN A 98 7.78 1.15 2.98
C GLN A 98 6.49 1.60 2.29
N LEU A 99 5.98 2.78 2.63
CA LEU A 99 4.80 3.37 2.00
C LEU A 99 5.00 3.56 0.49
N ALA A 100 6.16 4.07 0.06
CA ALA A 100 6.46 4.22 -1.35
C ALA A 100 6.42 2.88 -2.12
N ARG A 101 6.85 1.77 -1.50
CA ARG A 101 6.72 0.44 -2.09
C ARG A 101 5.26 -0.02 -2.18
N VAL A 102 4.44 0.27 -1.16
CA VAL A 102 2.99 -0.02 -1.18
C VAL A 102 2.31 0.73 -2.31
N VAL A 103 2.57 2.04 -2.46
CA VAL A 103 2.02 2.85 -3.55
C VAL A 103 2.43 2.31 -4.93
N ALA A 104 3.71 1.94 -5.08
CA ALA A 104 4.20 1.36 -6.33
C ALA A 104 3.57 -0.01 -6.65
N ASP A 105 3.38 -0.87 -5.64
CA ASP A 105 2.71 -2.18 -5.81
C ASP A 105 1.23 -1.99 -6.21
N ILE A 106 0.51 -1.07 -5.58
CA ILE A 106 -0.87 -0.72 -5.95
C ILE A 106 -0.93 -0.26 -7.42
N GLY A 107 -0.06 0.65 -7.83
CA GLY A 107 -0.01 1.17 -9.20
C GLY A 107 0.32 0.10 -10.26
N GLN A 108 1.11 -0.91 -9.90
CA GLN A 108 1.42 -2.02 -10.80
C GLN A 108 0.29 -3.03 -10.97
N ARG A 109 -0.62 -3.12 -10.01
CA ARG A 109 -1.68 -4.13 -9.96
C ARG A 109 -3.05 -3.62 -10.40
N ILE A 110 -3.29 -2.32 -10.39
CA ILE A 110 -4.53 -1.72 -10.87
C ILE A 110 -4.30 -1.14 -12.27
N GLN A 111 -4.92 -1.75 -13.30
CA GLN A 111 -4.62 -1.52 -14.71
C GLN A 111 -4.81 -0.06 -15.19
N HIS A 112 -5.82 0.61 -14.68
CA HIS A 112 -6.23 1.94 -15.17
C HIS A 112 -6.09 3.03 -14.09
N LEU A 113 -5.24 2.82 -13.11
CA LEU A 113 -4.93 3.78 -12.06
C LEU A 113 -3.53 4.37 -12.26
N ASP A 114 -3.46 5.67 -12.44
CA ASP A 114 -2.19 6.41 -12.37
C ASP A 114 -1.99 6.87 -10.93
N ILE A 115 -1.21 6.12 -10.15
CA ILE A 115 -0.85 6.44 -8.76
C ILE A 115 0.66 6.47 -8.57
N ALA A 116 1.16 7.50 -7.90
CA ALA A 116 2.57 7.65 -7.56
C ALA A 116 2.77 8.48 -6.29
N MET A 117 3.96 8.41 -5.70
CA MET A 117 4.35 9.35 -4.65
C MET A 117 4.52 10.75 -5.25
N ALA A 118 4.11 11.77 -4.51
CA ALA A 118 4.36 13.18 -4.80
C ALA A 118 5.66 13.63 -4.16
N ASP A 119 6.37 14.55 -4.82
CA ASP A 119 7.59 15.16 -4.27
C ASP A 119 7.29 16.25 -3.23
N ALA A 120 6.12 16.91 -3.35
CA ALA A 120 5.67 17.95 -2.42
C ALA A 120 4.19 17.76 -2.05
N SER A 121 3.81 18.20 -0.85
CA SER A 121 2.42 18.13 -0.37
C SER A 121 1.45 18.95 -1.24
N ALA A 122 1.93 20.04 -1.84
CA ALA A 122 1.10 20.87 -2.73
C ALA A 122 0.67 20.16 -4.02
N ASP A 123 1.38 19.11 -4.43
CA ASP A 123 1.10 18.33 -5.63
C ASP A 123 0.29 17.05 -5.33
N ALA A 124 -0.03 16.82 -4.05
CA ALA A 124 -0.72 15.61 -3.59
C ALA A 124 -2.22 15.80 -3.46
N ASN A 125 -2.96 14.74 -3.79
CA ASN A 125 -4.39 14.62 -3.50
C ASN A 125 -4.70 13.46 -2.52
N VAL A 126 -3.68 12.71 -2.09
CA VAL A 126 -3.76 11.79 -0.96
C VAL A 126 -2.67 12.17 0.04
N MET A 127 -3.07 12.58 1.23
CA MET A 127 -2.17 12.94 2.33
C MET A 127 -2.10 11.80 3.31
N VAL A 128 -0.90 11.29 3.60
CA VAL A 128 -0.67 10.21 4.56
C VAL A 128 0.04 10.77 5.79
N GLU A 129 -0.67 10.78 6.91
CA GLU A 129 -0.14 11.18 8.21
C GLU A 129 0.51 9.96 8.90
N LEU A 130 1.84 9.97 8.96
CA LEU A 130 2.62 8.97 9.68
C LEU A 130 2.73 9.36 11.15
N VAL A 131 2.00 8.69 12.03
CA VAL A 131 1.88 9.07 13.43
C VAL A 131 2.30 7.93 14.37
N ARG A 132 2.63 8.23 15.62
CA ARG A 132 2.72 7.19 16.64
C ARG A 132 1.33 6.83 17.15
N ASP A 133 1.15 5.60 17.55
CA ASP A 133 -0.11 5.10 18.10
C ASP A 133 -0.67 6.02 19.20
N ARG A 134 0.15 6.41 20.16
CA ARG A 134 -0.23 7.35 21.24
C ARG A 134 -0.68 8.73 20.76
N ASP A 135 -0.33 9.13 19.55
CA ASP A 135 -0.62 10.45 18.97
C ASP A 135 -1.81 10.40 17.99
N LEU A 136 -2.24 9.22 17.57
CA LEU A 136 -3.28 9.00 16.56
C LEU A 136 -4.58 9.74 16.90
N PHE A 137 -5.12 9.55 18.11
CA PHE A 137 -6.36 10.20 18.54
C PHE A 137 -6.26 11.73 18.49
N ARG A 138 -5.14 12.30 18.92
CA ARG A 138 -4.91 13.75 18.86
C ARG A 138 -4.85 14.25 17.43
N THR A 139 -4.19 13.51 16.55
CA THR A 139 -4.11 13.85 15.13
C THR A 139 -5.49 13.82 14.50
N ILE A 140 -6.26 12.74 14.66
CA ILE A 140 -7.65 12.63 14.19
C ILE A 140 -8.50 13.79 14.73
N SER A 141 -8.33 14.15 16.01
CA SER A 141 -9.05 15.28 16.62
C SER A 141 -8.71 16.63 15.97
N THR A 142 -7.48 16.80 15.50
CA THR A 142 -7.05 18.03 14.79
C THR A 142 -7.71 18.12 13.41
N PHE A 143 -7.84 17.02 12.69
CA PHE A 143 -8.43 16.98 11.34
C PHE A 143 -9.96 17.01 11.34
N TYR A 144 -10.60 16.22 12.20
CA TYR A 144 -12.05 16.01 12.19
C TYR A 144 -12.78 16.64 13.38
N GLY A 145 -12.06 17.21 14.34
CA GLY A 145 -12.60 17.77 15.57
C GLY A 145 -12.81 16.73 16.67
N ASN A 146 -12.86 17.19 17.92
CA ASN A 146 -12.88 16.34 19.11
C ASN A 146 -14.13 15.42 19.21
N GLN A 147 -15.28 15.90 18.77
CA GLN A 147 -16.50 15.10 18.82
C GLN A 147 -16.38 13.89 17.90
N ARG A 148 -15.97 14.15 16.66
CA ARG A 148 -15.81 13.12 15.64
C ARG A 148 -14.72 12.11 15.99
N ALA A 149 -13.59 12.58 16.50
CA ALA A 149 -12.52 11.69 16.96
C ALA A 149 -12.97 10.75 18.07
N ARG A 150 -13.84 11.20 18.98
CA ARG A 150 -14.42 10.33 20.02
C ARG A 150 -15.37 9.28 19.44
N GLU A 151 -16.19 9.67 18.46
CA GLU A 151 -17.10 8.73 17.77
C GLU A 151 -16.29 7.63 17.06
N ILE A 152 -15.26 7.99 16.29
CA ILE A 152 -14.35 7.05 15.63
C ILE A 152 -13.71 6.11 16.66
N ARG A 153 -13.12 6.64 17.72
CA ARG A 153 -12.46 5.83 18.75
C ARG A 153 -13.42 4.87 19.47
N SER A 154 -14.67 5.28 19.69
CA SER A 154 -15.65 4.44 20.40
C SER A 154 -16.23 3.33 19.53
N SER A 155 -16.18 3.47 18.21
CA SER A 155 -16.74 2.48 17.29
C SER A 155 -15.71 1.44 16.85
N LEU A 156 -14.43 1.83 16.66
CA LEU A 156 -13.44 0.97 16.02
C LEU A 156 -12.17 0.75 16.84
N ASP A 157 -11.78 1.67 17.74
CA ASP A 157 -10.44 1.73 18.35
C ASP A 157 -9.32 1.54 17.28
N PRO A 158 -9.33 2.37 16.22
CA PRO A 158 -8.57 2.11 15.00
C PRO A 158 -7.07 2.25 15.24
N GLN A 159 -6.27 1.37 14.60
CA GLN A 159 -4.82 1.53 14.46
C GLN A 159 -4.45 2.37 13.25
N CYS A 160 -5.37 2.55 12.34
CA CYS A 160 -5.30 3.34 11.12
C CYS A 160 -6.70 3.82 10.72
N LEU A 161 -6.75 4.76 9.81
CA LEU A 161 -8.00 5.34 9.34
C LEU A 161 -7.79 6.03 8.00
N SER A 162 -8.75 5.95 7.12
CA SER A 162 -8.83 6.82 5.96
C SER A 162 -10.17 7.52 5.81
N GLY A 163 -10.17 8.56 5.01
CA GLY A 163 -11.36 9.27 4.62
C GLY A 163 -11.12 10.11 3.38
N PHE A 164 -12.15 10.44 2.64
CA PHE A 164 -12.02 11.29 1.48
C PHE A 164 -13.12 12.35 1.39
N ARG A 165 -12.83 13.40 0.64
CA ARG A 165 -13.77 14.40 0.20
C ARG A 165 -14.04 14.22 -1.30
N LYS A 166 -15.31 14.31 -1.68
CA LYS A 166 -15.75 14.23 -3.06
C LYS A 166 -16.54 15.49 -3.43
N ASN A 167 -16.57 15.79 -4.71
CA ASN A 167 -17.44 16.84 -5.24
C ASN A 167 -18.90 16.33 -5.47
N ASP A 168 -19.73 17.21 -5.98
CA ASP A 168 -21.14 16.91 -6.26
C ASP A 168 -21.34 15.89 -7.39
N LYS A 169 -20.29 15.64 -8.19
CA LYS A 169 -20.30 14.63 -9.26
C LYS A 169 -19.81 13.27 -8.78
N PHE A 170 -19.48 13.12 -7.48
CA PHE A 170 -18.91 11.94 -6.84
C PHE A 170 -17.45 11.65 -7.18
N GLU A 171 -16.73 12.58 -7.83
CA GLU A 171 -15.29 12.50 -8.03
C GLU A 171 -14.58 12.72 -6.68
N ILE A 172 -13.66 11.84 -6.31
CA ILE A 172 -12.81 12.04 -5.13
C ILE A 172 -11.80 13.12 -5.47
N GLU A 173 -11.74 14.16 -4.65
CA GLU A 173 -10.83 15.29 -4.82
C GLU A 173 -9.64 15.24 -3.87
N HIS A 174 -9.83 14.63 -2.70
CA HIS A 174 -8.79 14.55 -1.69
C HIS A 174 -9.07 13.42 -0.71
N SER A 175 -8.01 12.72 -0.26
CA SER A 175 -8.08 11.72 0.79
C SER A 175 -7.05 12.02 1.89
N ASP A 176 -7.46 11.79 3.14
CA ASP A 176 -6.60 11.81 4.33
C ASP A 176 -6.45 10.37 4.83
N VAL A 177 -5.23 9.92 5.06
CA VAL A 177 -4.89 8.58 5.55
C VAL A 177 -4.01 8.71 6.78
N PHE A 178 -4.35 8.03 7.86
CA PHE A 178 -3.61 8.05 9.13
C PHE A 178 -3.06 6.67 9.41
N LEU A 179 -1.73 6.54 9.51
CA LEU A 179 -1.04 5.27 9.72
C LEU A 179 -0.17 5.33 10.97
N THR A 180 -0.32 4.36 11.87
CA THR A 180 0.58 4.23 13.01
C THR A 180 1.90 3.60 12.59
N VAL A 181 3.03 4.16 13.06
CA VAL A 181 4.37 3.75 12.61
C VAL A 181 5.07 2.77 13.57
N ASP A 182 4.62 2.67 14.82
CA ASP A 182 5.32 2.00 15.92
C ASP A 182 4.68 0.67 16.39
N ASN A 183 3.62 0.20 15.73
CA ASN A 183 2.94 -1.05 16.03
C ASN A 183 3.53 -2.29 15.32
N GLY A 184 4.73 -2.15 14.72
CA GLY A 184 5.42 -3.21 14.01
C GLY A 184 5.20 -3.20 12.49
N ASP A 185 6.04 -3.96 11.77
CA ASP A 185 6.07 -3.93 10.32
C ASP A 185 4.82 -4.54 9.68
N PHE A 186 4.28 -5.61 10.28
CA PHE A 186 3.07 -6.26 9.79
C PHE A 186 1.87 -5.31 9.87
N VAL A 187 1.63 -4.73 11.05
CA VAL A 187 0.51 -3.80 11.27
C VAL A 187 0.63 -2.58 10.35
N PHE A 188 1.84 -2.04 10.19
CA PHE A 188 2.05 -0.92 9.28
C PHE A 188 1.70 -1.26 7.83
N LEU A 189 2.13 -2.43 7.34
CA LEU A 189 1.84 -2.83 5.96
C LEU A 189 0.36 -3.16 5.76
N ASP A 190 -0.26 -3.82 6.72
CA ASP A 190 -1.68 -4.13 6.72
C ASP A 190 -2.51 -2.85 6.61
N CYS A 191 -2.34 -1.93 7.54
CA CYS A 191 -2.94 -0.61 7.52
C CYS A 191 -2.63 0.18 6.24
N ALA A 192 -1.39 0.15 5.75
CA ALA A 192 -1.02 0.94 4.58
C ALA A 192 -1.73 0.45 3.31
N TYR A 193 -1.90 -0.86 3.12
CA TYR A 193 -2.69 -1.37 2.01
C TYR A 193 -4.17 -1.06 2.18
N GLU A 194 -4.75 -1.42 3.32
CA GLU A 194 -6.17 -1.23 3.59
C GLU A 194 -6.59 0.22 3.39
N GLU A 195 -5.96 1.14 4.10
CA GLU A 195 -6.37 2.54 4.11
C GLU A 195 -6.09 3.27 2.78
N LEU A 196 -4.99 2.93 2.08
CA LEU A 196 -4.77 3.47 0.75
C LEU A 196 -5.79 2.96 -0.25
N LEU A 197 -6.17 1.68 -0.20
CA LEU A 197 -7.19 1.12 -1.09
C LEU A 197 -8.58 1.69 -0.78
N GLN A 198 -8.94 1.87 0.50
CA GLN A 198 -10.18 2.56 0.90
C GLN A 198 -10.20 4.01 0.43
N ALA A 199 -9.09 4.71 0.55
CA ALA A 199 -8.94 6.10 0.08
C ALA A 199 -9.16 6.25 -1.43
N LEU A 200 -9.04 5.16 -2.21
CA LEU A 200 -9.31 5.11 -3.64
C LEU A 200 -10.79 4.92 -3.99
N GLY A 201 -11.68 4.67 -3.02
CA GLY A 201 -13.13 4.63 -3.24
C GLY A 201 -13.94 3.58 -2.50
N PRO A 202 -13.48 2.32 -2.31
CA PRO A 202 -14.25 1.29 -1.61
C PRO A 202 -14.12 1.45 -0.08
N ILE A 203 -14.75 2.48 0.46
CA ILE A 203 -14.62 2.90 1.87
C ILE A 203 -15.61 2.21 2.81
N ASN A 204 -16.33 1.21 2.37
CA ASN A 204 -17.30 0.54 3.22
C ASN A 204 -16.78 -0.80 3.72
N ASP A 205 -16.52 -0.90 5.01
CA ASP A 205 -16.16 -2.17 5.62
C ASP A 205 -17.34 -3.13 5.71
N THR A 206 -17.04 -4.40 5.58
CA THR A 206 -18.06 -5.43 5.57
C THR A 206 -17.58 -6.76 6.14
N SER A 207 -18.10 -7.15 7.30
CA SER A 207 -17.81 -8.46 7.91
C SER A 207 -18.38 -9.65 7.12
N SER A 208 -19.21 -9.39 6.12
CA SER A 208 -19.90 -10.45 5.35
C SER A 208 -19.09 -10.98 4.17
N VAL A 209 -17.92 -10.39 3.86
CA VAL A 209 -16.99 -10.84 2.81
C VAL A 209 -15.69 -11.29 3.46
N PRO A 210 -15.43 -12.60 3.55
CA PRO A 210 -14.30 -13.12 4.34
C PRO A 210 -12.95 -13.07 3.59
N TRP A 211 -12.91 -12.48 2.40
CA TRP A 211 -11.72 -12.48 1.54
C TRP A 211 -11.05 -11.11 1.39
N THR A 212 -11.79 -10.03 1.69
CA THR A 212 -11.34 -8.65 1.51
C THR A 212 -10.66 -8.13 2.77
N MET A 213 -9.65 -7.28 2.60
CA MET A 213 -9.08 -6.53 3.70
C MET A 213 -10.02 -5.42 4.22
N PHE A 214 -11.09 -5.08 3.47
CA PHE A 214 -12.19 -4.22 3.94
C PHE A 214 -13.15 -4.96 4.91
N ASN A 215 -12.62 -5.92 5.64
CA ASN A 215 -13.25 -6.67 6.71
C ASN A 215 -12.29 -6.70 7.90
N ASP A 216 -12.59 -6.00 8.98
CA ASP A 216 -11.76 -5.84 10.19
C ASP A 216 -11.24 -7.15 10.79
N ASN A 217 -11.84 -8.29 10.42
CA ASN A 217 -11.38 -9.62 10.84
C ASN A 217 -10.35 -10.23 9.89
N VAL A 218 -9.98 -9.54 8.79
CA VAL A 218 -9.05 -9.99 7.77
C VAL A 218 -7.84 -9.08 7.74
N SER A 219 -6.69 -9.59 8.09
CA SER A 219 -5.43 -8.85 8.04
C SER A 219 -4.48 -9.55 7.08
N MET A 220 -4.04 -8.88 6.02
CA MET A 220 -3.21 -9.47 4.96
C MET A 220 -1.77 -8.96 4.98
N GLY A 221 -1.56 -7.66 5.09
CA GLY A 221 -0.24 -7.02 5.02
C GLY A 221 0.31 -6.95 3.59
N PHE A 222 -0.51 -7.21 2.57
CA PHE A 222 -0.19 -7.11 1.15
C PHE A 222 -1.47 -6.99 0.32
N PHE A 223 -1.36 -6.47 -0.91
CA PHE A 223 -2.48 -6.35 -1.83
C PHE A 223 -2.86 -7.72 -2.40
N ASP A 224 -3.87 -8.36 -1.81
CA ASP A 224 -4.32 -9.70 -2.15
C ASP A 224 -5.11 -9.76 -3.47
N VAL A 225 -5.29 -10.98 -3.97
CA VAL A 225 -5.92 -11.20 -5.29
C VAL A 225 -7.39 -10.78 -5.30
N TYR A 226 -8.11 -10.91 -4.16
CA TYR A 226 -9.51 -10.53 -4.11
C TYR A 226 -9.71 -9.02 -4.25
N ASP A 227 -8.95 -8.24 -3.49
CA ASP A 227 -9.05 -6.79 -3.53
C ASP A 227 -8.48 -6.20 -4.82
N GLN A 228 -7.53 -6.92 -5.48
CA GLN A 228 -7.15 -6.57 -6.85
C GLN A 228 -8.33 -6.69 -7.82
N TYR A 229 -9.23 -7.68 -7.68
CA TYR A 229 -10.46 -7.73 -8.47
C TYR A 229 -11.35 -6.51 -8.18
N ILE A 230 -11.59 -6.21 -6.92
CA ILE A 230 -12.44 -5.08 -6.49
C ILE A 230 -11.94 -3.76 -7.10
N LEU A 231 -10.66 -3.46 -6.93
CA LEU A 231 -10.08 -2.19 -7.41
C LEU A 231 -9.96 -2.13 -8.94
N ASN A 232 -9.67 -3.24 -9.62
CA ASN A 232 -9.65 -3.26 -11.08
C ASN A 232 -11.04 -3.12 -11.69
N VAL A 233 -12.09 -3.66 -11.05
CA VAL A 233 -13.49 -3.35 -11.44
C VAL A 233 -13.78 -1.87 -11.24
N LEU A 234 -13.44 -1.30 -10.09
CA LEU A 234 -13.70 0.11 -9.80
C LEU A 234 -13.03 1.06 -10.82
N TYR A 235 -11.77 0.78 -11.16
CA TYR A 235 -10.99 1.63 -12.07
C TYR A 235 -11.12 1.26 -13.55
N ASP A 236 -11.89 0.23 -13.90
CA ASP A 236 -12.20 -0.03 -15.31
C ASP A 236 -12.85 1.20 -15.97
N PRO A 237 -12.45 1.57 -17.19
CA PRO A 237 -12.97 2.76 -17.87
C PRO A 237 -14.48 2.75 -18.11
N ARG A 238 -15.16 1.60 -18.10
CA ARG A 238 -16.62 1.47 -18.23
C ARG A 238 -17.36 1.80 -16.94
N ILE A 239 -16.70 1.67 -15.79
CA ILE A 239 -17.25 2.07 -14.48
C ILE A 239 -16.97 3.56 -14.29
N LYS A 240 -17.96 4.39 -14.50
CA LYS A 240 -17.85 5.85 -14.41
C LYS A 240 -18.16 6.35 -13.00
N VAL A 241 -17.53 7.45 -12.62
CA VAL A 241 -17.90 8.21 -11.42
C VAL A 241 -19.40 8.55 -11.45
N GLY A 242 -20.07 8.42 -10.32
CA GLY A 242 -21.50 8.72 -10.18
C GLY A 242 -22.45 7.64 -10.68
N MET A 243 -21.98 6.53 -11.25
CA MET A 243 -22.84 5.42 -11.64
C MET A 243 -23.60 4.83 -10.46
N THR A 244 -24.84 4.47 -10.70
CA THR A 244 -25.71 3.71 -9.79
C THR A 244 -25.38 2.23 -9.83
N VAL A 245 -25.87 1.48 -8.84
CA VAL A 245 -25.79 0.00 -8.82
C VAL A 245 -26.36 -0.61 -10.10
N SER A 246 -27.47 -0.09 -10.62
CA SER A 246 -28.13 -0.61 -11.85
C SER A 246 -27.25 -0.39 -13.08
N GLU A 247 -26.65 0.79 -13.22
CA GLU A 247 -25.77 1.11 -14.34
C GLU A 247 -24.49 0.27 -14.31
N VAL A 248 -23.90 0.08 -13.12
CA VAL A 248 -22.74 -0.80 -12.96
C VAL A 248 -23.10 -2.25 -13.32
N LYS A 249 -24.24 -2.78 -12.84
CA LYS A 249 -24.68 -4.15 -13.16
C LYS A 249 -24.80 -4.38 -14.65
N ALA A 250 -25.18 -3.37 -15.42
CA ALA A 250 -25.34 -3.49 -16.87
C ALA A 250 -24.02 -3.73 -17.62
N VAL A 251 -22.89 -3.21 -17.12
CA VAL A 251 -21.57 -3.33 -17.76
C VAL A 251 -20.66 -4.34 -17.08
N LEU A 252 -20.98 -4.76 -15.86
CA LEU A 252 -20.12 -5.57 -15.01
C LEU A 252 -19.69 -6.92 -15.65
N PRO A 253 -20.52 -7.67 -16.38
CA PRO A 253 -20.11 -8.93 -16.99
C PRO A 253 -18.91 -8.77 -17.95
N GLU A 254 -18.92 -7.72 -18.78
CA GLU A 254 -17.83 -7.44 -19.71
C GLU A 254 -16.58 -6.94 -18.95
N VAL A 255 -16.77 -6.11 -17.92
CA VAL A 255 -15.69 -5.63 -17.06
C VAL A 255 -15.00 -6.80 -16.38
N LEU A 256 -15.76 -7.74 -15.80
CA LEU A 256 -15.19 -8.91 -15.11
C LEU A 256 -14.38 -9.80 -16.05
N ALA A 257 -14.80 -9.97 -17.30
CA ALA A 257 -14.06 -10.74 -18.29
C ALA A 257 -12.64 -10.18 -18.49
N ASP A 258 -12.51 -8.88 -18.70
CA ASP A 258 -11.21 -8.23 -18.90
C ASP A 258 -10.37 -8.14 -17.61
N VAL A 259 -11.00 -7.82 -16.49
CA VAL A 259 -10.34 -7.74 -15.19
C VAL A 259 -9.76 -9.12 -14.77
N ARG A 260 -10.44 -10.22 -15.10
CA ARG A 260 -9.91 -11.56 -14.85
C ARG A 260 -8.61 -11.83 -15.60
N ILE A 261 -8.56 -11.44 -16.86
CA ILE A 261 -7.34 -11.59 -17.68
C ILE A 261 -6.19 -10.81 -17.04
N TRP A 262 -6.44 -9.56 -16.65
CA TRP A 262 -5.43 -8.73 -16.03
C TRP A 262 -4.95 -9.27 -14.68
N VAL A 263 -5.86 -9.55 -13.74
CA VAL A 263 -5.52 -10.03 -12.40
C VAL A 263 -4.77 -11.36 -12.46
N LYS A 264 -5.21 -12.29 -13.32
CA LYS A 264 -4.46 -13.53 -13.54
C LYS A 264 -3.06 -13.28 -14.05
N LYS A 265 -2.90 -12.40 -15.04
CA LYS A 265 -1.61 -12.05 -15.64
C LYS A 265 -0.63 -11.48 -14.61
N VAL A 266 -1.05 -10.48 -13.81
CA VAL A 266 -0.13 -9.81 -12.86
C VAL A 266 0.23 -10.68 -11.66
N ASN A 267 -0.57 -11.71 -11.37
CA ASN A 267 -0.31 -12.67 -10.29
C ASN A 267 0.25 -14.01 -10.78
N GLY A 268 0.49 -14.19 -12.08
CA GLY A 268 0.98 -15.45 -12.63
C GLY A 268 0.03 -16.63 -12.39
N LEU A 269 -1.28 -16.38 -12.34
CA LEU A 269 -2.28 -17.41 -12.12
C LEU A 269 -2.63 -18.11 -13.43
N PRO A 270 -3.01 -19.41 -13.40
CA PRO A 270 -3.41 -20.15 -14.61
C PRO A 270 -4.67 -19.55 -15.26
N GLU A 271 -4.76 -19.74 -16.58
CA GLU A 271 -5.91 -19.29 -17.38
C GLU A 271 -7.23 -19.98 -17.00
#